data_ab795b686695deb2939ab8f572d99ccb
#
_entry.id   ab795b686695deb2939ab8f572d99ccb
#
_cell.length_a   1.000
_cell.length_b   1.000
_cell.length_c   1.000
_cell.angle_alpha   90.00
_cell.angle_beta   90.00
_cell.angle_gamma   90.00
#
_symmetry.space_group_name_H-M   'P 1'
#
loop_
_entity.id
_entity.type
_entity.pdbx_description
1 polymer ?
#
loop_
_entity_poly.entity_id
_entity_poly.type
_entity_poly.pdbx_seq_one_letter_code
_entity_poly.pdbx_strand_id
1 'polypeptide(L)'
;YQVELNPDAMRSFNVSVMDVMNAVQKSNLDIGAETVEINQAEYLIRGLGYIKKVADLEEAVVTVRNGVPVRIKDVAFVNLGPATRRGGLDKEGVEAVGGVVVARYGSNPLKVIDNVKAKIEEMDAGMPQKVLEDGTVSKVTVVPFYDRTGLIKETIGTLESALTEEVLICIIVIIVLILNLRASFVIASMLPLAVLSTFIIMRNVGVDANIVALSGIAIAIGVMVDIGVVFVESVIRHMEMPENKGINKGKPFVNLIHKAIGEVSGAVLTGMLTTVISFIPVFAMEAQEGKMFHPLAFTKTFALASAFILGVVVLPTLTYFLFSIRSNSALLRKGLNYLLIMAGVVLLIIYGSVPALGLTAVGFNNLLAYRWKNPKISTYINIGITLLITLYYLSEGWLPMGPENGITPNILFVAGSVAVIMFVFALLVHFYERILRWCLENRWKFMSIPLFTILFGLLIWLGFDKTFGFLATGAEGVGWKTVRQTSLWTSASETFPGIGQEFMPSLNEGSFLLMPTSMPHTGVEQNLKLIETLDRRLAAIPEVDVAVGKWGRVNSALDPAPVQMFENTINYRPEYILDSDGHRMRFKVNSKGEFLLKGGGVYNPADGFRIIPADSL
;
A
#
# COMPACT_ATOMS: atom_id res chain seq x y z
N TYR A 1 7.38 -46.95 -0.74
CA TYR A 1 7.84 -48.31 -0.81
C TYR A 1 7.39 -48.95 -2.11
N GLN A 2 8.34 -49.49 -2.89
CA GLN A 2 8.08 -50.21 -4.13
C GLN A 2 8.38 -51.68 -3.91
N VAL A 3 7.50 -52.57 -4.38
CA VAL A 3 7.65 -54.01 -4.35
C VAL A 3 7.67 -54.49 -5.80
N GLU A 4 8.86 -54.73 -6.30
CA GLU A 4 9.09 -55.20 -7.67
C GLU A 4 9.06 -56.72 -7.69
N LEU A 5 8.03 -57.29 -8.31
CA LEU A 5 7.81 -58.73 -8.33
C LEU A 5 8.80 -59.43 -9.24
N ASN A 6 9.37 -60.54 -8.78
CA ASN A 6 10.21 -61.45 -9.58
C ASN A 6 9.36 -62.62 -10.06
N PRO A 7 8.92 -62.66 -11.35
CA PRO A 7 8.06 -63.71 -11.87
C PRO A 7 8.64 -65.12 -11.79
N ASP A 8 9.96 -65.26 -11.91
CA ASP A 8 10.59 -66.55 -11.88
C ASP A 8 10.67 -67.10 -10.45
N ALA A 9 11.01 -66.25 -9.48
CA ALA A 9 10.95 -66.60 -8.07
C ALA A 9 9.51 -66.96 -7.64
N MET A 10 8.54 -66.16 -8.06
CA MET A 10 7.11 -66.42 -7.78
C MET A 10 6.65 -67.76 -8.31
N ARG A 11 7.08 -68.14 -9.53
CA ARG A 11 6.81 -69.50 -10.10
C ARG A 11 7.47 -70.57 -9.28
N SER A 12 8.73 -70.40 -8.90
CA SER A 12 9.51 -71.41 -8.12
C SER A 12 8.88 -71.67 -6.76
N PHE A 13 8.37 -70.66 -6.10
CA PHE A 13 7.66 -70.74 -4.80
C PHE A 13 6.16 -71.00 -4.93
N ASN A 14 5.62 -71.05 -6.18
CA ASN A 14 4.18 -71.16 -6.47
C ASN A 14 3.33 -70.16 -5.74
N VAL A 15 3.73 -68.89 -5.84
CA VAL A 15 3.08 -67.69 -5.23
C VAL A 15 2.42 -66.88 -6.31
N SER A 16 1.16 -66.47 -6.10
CA SER A 16 0.45 -65.58 -7.00
C SER A 16 0.70 -64.09 -6.65
N VAL A 17 0.44 -63.20 -7.61
CA VAL A 17 0.48 -61.74 -7.37
C VAL A 17 -0.49 -61.33 -6.24
N MET A 18 -1.66 -61.99 -6.17
CA MET A 18 -2.66 -61.73 -5.15
C MET A 18 -2.18 -62.10 -3.75
N ASP A 19 -1.39 -63.19 -3.64
CA ASP A 19 -0.80 -63.59 -2.35
C ASP A 19 0.16 -62.51 -1.84
N VAL A 20 1.00 -61.94 -2.71
CA VAL A 20 1.92 -60.87 -2.35
C VAL A 20 1.15 -59.60 -1.99
N MET A 21 0.12 -59.21 -2.78
CA MET A 21 -0.75 -58.06 -2.44
C MET A 21 -1.39 -58.21 -1.05
N ASN A 22 -1.96 -59.39 -0.78
CA ASN A 22 -2.57 -59.67 0.51
C ASN A 22 -1.55 -59.61 1.67
N ALA A 23 -0.33 -60.09 1.44
CA ALA A 23 0.74 -60.05 2.42
C ALA A 23 1.14 -58.59 2.73
N VAL A 24 1.31 -57.74 1.69
CA VAL A 24 1.64 -56.34 1.84
C VAL A 24 0.53 -55.58 2.62
N GLN A 25 -0.74 -55.81 2.25
CA GLN A 25 -1.87 -55.21 2.95
C GLN A 25 -1.93 -55.62 4.42
N LYS A 26 -1.73 -56.90 4.74
CA LYS A 26 -1.76 -57.44 6.11
C LYS A 26 -0.57 -56.99 6.93
N SER A 27 0.58 -56.70 6.32
CA SER A 27 1.80 -56.27 7.00
C SER A 27 1.81 -54.79 7.40
N ASN A 28 0.82 -54.01 6.99
CA ASN A 28 0.75 -52.57 7.27
C ASN A 28 -0.57 -52.21 7.97
N LEU A 29 -0.83 -52.82 9.11
CA LEU A 29 -2.05 -52.64 9.89
C LEU A 29 -1.74 -52.51 11.37
N ASP A 30 -2.22 -51.44 11.99
CA ASP A 30 -2.34 -51.37 13.45
C ASP A 30 -3.62 -52.11 13.87
N ILE A 31 -3.49 -52.98 14.82
CA ILE A 31 -4.62 -53.78 15.35
C ILE A 31 -4.84 -53.41 16.80
N GLY A 32 -6.04 -52.95 17.11
CA GLY A 32 -6.50 -52.83 18.50
C GLY A 32 -6.83 -54.22 19.02
N ALA A 33 -6.23 -54.63 20.13
CA ALA A 33 -6.58 -55.83 20.85
C ALA A 33 -7.48 -55.49 22.06
N GLU A 34 -7.86 -56.53 22.80
CA GLU A 34 -8.64 -56.39 24.05
C GLU A 34 -7.86 -55.63 25.12
N THR A 35 -8.52 -55.27 26.16
CA THR A 35 -7.93 -54.60 27.33
C THR A 35 -7.42 -55.66 28.33
N VAL A 36 -6.33 -55.30 29.04
CA VAL A 36 -5.79 -56.10 30.16
C VAL A 36 -5.90 -55.31 31.44
N GLU A 37 -6.46 -55.88 32.47
CA GLU A 37 -6.54 -55.28 33.79
C GLU A 37 -5.32 -55.70 34.64
N ILE A 38 -4.52 -54.73 35.06
CA ILE A 38 -3.34 -54.91 35.91
C ILE A 38 -3.42 -53.89 37.05
N ASN A 39 -3.38 -54.40 38.31
CA ASN A 39 -3.41 -53.54 39.51
C ASN A 39 -4.57 -52.54 39.54
N GLN A 40 -5.77 -52.99 39.22
CA GLN A 40 -7.00 -52.17 39.20
C GLN A 40 -7.00 -51.06 38.13
N ALA A 41 -6.07 -51.10 37.16
CA ALA A 41 -6.03 -50.21 36.03
C ALA A 41 -6.19 -51.00 34.72
N GLU A 42 -7.05 -50.50 33.84
CA GLU A 42 -7.30 -51.08 32.53
C GLU A 42 -6.27 -50.54 31.53
N TYR A 43 -5.56 -51.43 30.86
CA TYR A 43 -4.58 -51.11 29.81
C TYR A 43 -5.09 -51.60 28.46
N LEU A 44 -5.15 -50.69 27.49
CA LEU A 44 -5.47 -51.03 26.11
C LEU A 44 -4.25 -51.63 25.42
N ILE A 45 -4.41 -52.84 24.91
CA ILE A 45 -3.36 -53.52 24.11
C ILE A 45 -3.49 -53.02 22.66
N ARG A 46 -2.40 -52.51 22.12
CA ARG A 46 -2.31 -52.05 20.73
C ARG A 46 -1.15 -52.77 20.03
N GLY A 47 -1.47 -53.51 18.97
CA GLY A 47 -0.48 -54.08 18.07
C GLY A 47 0.00 -53.03 17.07
N LEU A 48 1.25 -52.57 17.19
CA LEU A 48 1.86 -51.63 16.26
C LEU A 48 2.40 -52.37 15.04
N GLY A 49 1.66 -52.38 13.94
CA GLY A 49 1.99 -53.11 12.73
C GLY A 49 2.29 -52.25 11.49
N TYR A 50 2.37 -50.91 11.63
CA TYR A 50 2.74 -50.04 10.49
C TYR A 50 4.21 -50.21 10.11
N ILE A 51 4.45 -50.34 8.80
CA ILE A 51 5.77 -50.41 8.19
C ILE A 51 6.53 -49.11 8.44
N LYS A 52 7.75 -49.20 9.00
CA LYS A 52 8.63 -48.05 9.27
C LYS A 52 9.90 -48.08 8.41
N LYS A 53 10.36 -49.26 7.98
CA LYS A 53 11.57 -49.45 7.19
C LYS A 53 11.36 -50.56 6.15
N VAL A 54 12.20 -50.57 5.13
CA VAL A 54 12.16 -51.57 4.04
C VAL A 54 12.17 -52.99 4.58
N ALA A 55 13.02 -53.27 5.58
CA ALA A 55 13.13 -54.63 6.18
C ALA A 55 11.81 -55.13 6.78
N ASP A 56 10.94 -54.25 7.30
CA ASP A 56 9.64 -54.68 7.86
C ASP A 56 8.74 -55.27 6.76
N LEU A 57 8.86 -54.76 5.54
CA LEU A 57 8.11 -55.26 4.38
C LEU A 57 8.79 -56.50 3.78
N GLU A 58 10.11 -56.52 3.70
CA GLU A 58 10.89 -57.66 3.20
C GLU A 58 10.62 -58.93 4.01
N GLU A 59 10.52 -58.81 5.33
CA GLU A 59 10.31 -59.91 6.25
C GLU A 59 8.84 -60.37 6.36
N ALA A 60 7.90 -59.66 5.74
CA ALA A 60 6.49 -60.05 5.76
C ALA A 60 6.28 -61.39 5.05
N VAL A 61 5.53 -62.30 5.68
CA VAL A 61 5.28 -63.65 5.18
C VAL A 61 4.14 -63.64 4.16
N VAL A 62 4.43 -64.11 2.94
CA VAL A 62 3.44 -64.26 1.87
C VAL A 62 2.65 -65.56 2.04
N THR A 63 3.35 -66.68 2.27
CA THR A 63 2.74 -68.01 2.46
C THR A 63 3.71 -68.94 3.22
N VAL A 64 3.20 -70.05 3.69
CA VAL A 64 4.04 -71.10 4.30
C VAL A 64 3.98 -72.37 3.45
N ARG A 65 5.11 -72.84 2.99
CA ARG A 65 5.25 -74.09 2.18
C ARG A 65 6.10 -75.06 2.90
N ASN A 66 5.60 -76.31 3.09
CA ASN A 66 6.28 -77.36 3.78
C ASN A 66 6.93 -76.98 5.14
N GLY A 67 6.22 -76.12 5.89
CA GLY A 67 6.71 -75.61 7.16
C GLY A 67 7.71 -74.41 7.05
N VAL A 68 8.13 -74.04 5.83
CA VAL A 68 9.04 -72.89 5.60
C VAL A 68 8.26 -71.67 5.16
N PRO A 69 8.42 -70.55 5.85
CA PRO A 69 7.77 -69.27 5.43
C PRO A 69 8.46 -68.72 4.19
N VAL A 70 7.66 -68.41 3.16
CA VAL A 70 8.07 -67.63 1.98
C VAL A 70 7.77 -66.19 2.27
N ARG A 71 8.78 -65.32 2.25
CA ARG A 71 8.69 -63.92 2.57
C ARG A 71 8.66 -63.07 1.30
N ILE A 72 8.30 -61.79 1.43
CA ILE A 72 8.28 -60.86 0.28
C ILE A 72 9.65 -60.78 -0.38
N LYS A 73 10.75 -60.72 0.37
CA LYS A 73 12.13 -60.70 -0.16
C LYS A 73 12.49 -61.92 -1.02
N ASP A 74 11.81 -63.04 -0.83
CA ASP A 74 12.09 -64.30 -1.59
C ASP A 74 11.45 -64.26 -2.98
N VAL A 75 10.43 -63.43 -3.20
CA VAL A 75 9.62 -63.36 -4.43
C VAL A 75 9.58 -61.95 -5.06
N ALA A 76 10.13 -60.94 -4.38
CA ALA A 76 10.15 -59.57 -4.82
C ALA A 76 11.37 -58.81 -4.31
N PHE A 77 11.76 -57.76 -5.00
CA PHE A 77 12.72 -56.78 -4.54
C PHE A 77 11.98 -55.58 -3.92
N VAL A 78 12.37 -55.22 -2.70
CA VAL A 78 11.72 -54.10 -1.97
C VAL A 78 12.70 -52.94 -1.86
N ASN A 79 12.31 -51.78 -2.34
CA ASN A 79 13.11 -50.57 -2.23
C ASN A 79 12.25 -49.34 -1.91
N LEU A 80 12.93 -48.21 -1.65
CA LEU A 80 12.33 -46.91 -1.60
C LEU A 80 12.55 -46.25 -2.97
N GLY A 81 11.50 -46.15 -3.75
CA GLY A 81 11.53 -45.51 -5.05
C GLY A 81 10.72 -44.23 -5.09
N PRO A 82 10.86 -43.43 -6.13
CA PRO A 82 10.08 -42.24 -6.32
C PRO A 82 8.58 -42.57 -6.52
N ALA A 83 7.69 -41.76 -5.96
CA ALA A 83 6.27 -41.85 -6.27
C ALA A 83 6.01 -41.48 -7.74
N THR A 84 4.88 -41.96 -8.28
CA THR A 84 4.48 -41.59 -9.65
C THR A 84 4.42 -40.07 -9.80
N ARG A 85 5.28 -39.57 -10.65
CA ARG A 85 5.39 -38.12 -10.88
C ARG A 85 4.21 -37.64 -11.69
N ARG A 86 3.52 -36.60 -11.20
CA ARG A 86 2.38 -35.96 -11.87
C ARG A 86 2.53 -34.45 -12.00
N GLY A 87 3.66 -33.90 -11.61
CA GLY A 87 3.98 -32.48 -11.69
C GLY A 87 5.45 -32.22 -11.51
N GLY A 88 5.85 -31.00 -11.73
CA GLY A 88 7.21 -30.52 -11.55
C GLY A 88 7.28 -29.01 -11.46
N LEU A 89 8.44 -28.53 -11.05
CA LEU A 89 8.78 -27.11 -10.98
C LEU A 89 10.06 -26.88 -11.77
N ASP A 90 10.05 -25.83 -12.54
CA ASP A 90 11.19 -25.33 -13.30
C ASP A 90 11.50 -23.88 -12.89
N LYS A 91 12.76 -23.51 -12.87
CA LYS A 91 13.21 -22.14 -12.69
C LYS A 91 14.17 -21.78 -13.84
N GLU A 92 13.73 -20.90 -14.72
CA GLU A 92 14.56 -20.35 -15.81
C GLU A 92 15.15 -21.42 -16.74
N GLY A 93 14.46 -22.55 -16.90
CA GLY A 93 14.89 -23.68 -17.74
C GLY A 93 15.70 -24.73 -17.00
N VAL A 94 15.65 -24.77 -15.68
CA VAL A 94 16.30 -25.78 -14.84
C VAL A 94 15.29 -26.35 -13.85
N GLU A 95 15.23 -27.69 -13.79
CA GLU A 95 14.36 -28.36 -12.83
C GLU A 95 14.70 -27.97 -11.39
N ALA A 96 13.69 -27.62 -10.60
CA ALA A 96 13.81 -27.17 -9.22
C ALA A 96 12.79 -27.86 -8.31
N VAL A 97 12.97 -27.71 -7.01
CA VAL A 97 12.01 -28.13 -5.99
C VAL A 97 11.56 -26.89 -5.24
N GLY A 98 10.26 -26.71 -5.08
CA GLY A 98 9.71 -25.54 -4.42
C GLY A 98 8.61 -25.87 -3.43
N GLY A 99 8.25 -24.88 -2.64
CA GLY A 99 7.14 -24.94 -1.69
C GLY A 99 6.43 -23.61 -1.59
N VAL A 100 5.18 -23.64 -1.14
CA VAL A 100 4.36 -22.45 -0.89
C VAL A 100 4.10 -22.32 0.59
N VAL A 101 4.44 -21.16 1.14
CA VAL A 101 4.12 -20.82 2.54
C VAL A 101 2.83 -19.99 2.54
N VAL A 102 1.81 -20.50 3.22
CA VAL A 102 0.51 -19.85 3.32
C VAL A 102 0.36 -19.20 4.69
N ALA A 103 0.07 -17.92 4.71
CA ALA A 103 -0.25 -17.19 5.92
C ALA A 103 -1.64 -17.60 6.44
N ARG A 104 -1.80 -17.76 7.77
CA ARG A 104 -3.11 -18.03 8.37
C ARG A 104 -4.01 -16.80 8.25
N TYR A 105 -5.30 -17.05 8.10
CA TYR A 105 -6.29 -15.97 8.11
C TYR A 105 -6.17 -15.11 9.38
N GLY A 106 -6.17 -13.78 9.22
CA GLY A 106 -6.01 -12.81 10.30
C GLY A 106 -4.57 -12.55 10.75
N SER A 107 -3.57 -13.25 10.18
CA SER A 107 -2.16 -12.90 10.44
C SER A 107 -1.71 -11.74 9.56
N ASN A 108 -0.74 -10.94 10.06
CA ASN A 108 -0.13 -9.88 9.27
C ASN A 108 0.79 -10.48 8.21
N PRO A 109 0.53 -10.29 6.90
CA PRO A 109 1.31 -10.91 5.83
C PRO A 109 2.78 -10.50 5.84
N LEU A 110 3.09 -9.21 6.04
CA LEU A 110 4.47 -8.70 6.06
C LEU A 110 5.28 -9.37 7.17
N LYS A 111 4.71 -9.45 8.39
CA LYS A 111 5.37 -10.11 9.51
C LYS A 111 5.60 -11.61 9.27
N VAL A 112 4.67 -12.28 8.59
CA VAL A 112 4.84 -13.70 8.21
C VAL A 112 5.99 -13.84 7.22
N ILE A 113 6.05 -13.00 6.19
CA ILE A 113 7.12 -13.01 5.19
C ILE A 113 8.48 -12.74 5.85
N ASP A 114 8.59 -11.74 6.72
CA ASP A 114 9.82 -11.41 7.45
C ASP A 114 10.29 -12.60 8.32
N ASN A 115 9.37 -13.25 9.03
CA ASN A 115 9.67 -14.44 9.82
C ASN A 115 10.16 -15.62 8.95
N VAL A 116 9.56 -15.81 7.76
CA VAL A 116 9.97 -16.83 6.81
C VAL A 116 11.38 -16.55 6.28
N LYS A 117 11.66 -15.30 5.89
CA LYS A 117 13.00 -14.89 5.44
C LYS A 117 14.06 -15.09 6.52
N ALA A 118 13.78 -14.66 7.74
CA ALA A 118 14.68 -14.87 8.87
C ALA A 118 14.94 -16.37 9.11
N LYS A 119 13.91 -17.23 8.94
CA LYS A 119 14.09 -18.69 9.06
C LYS A 119 14.90 -19.29 7.92
N ILE A 120 14.74 -18.77 6.70
CA ILE A 120 15.56 -19.17 5.55
C ILE A 120 17.04 -18.82 5.81
N GLU A 121 17.34 -17.62 6.31
CA GLU A 121 18.70 -17.21 6.68
C GLU A 121 19.31 -18.09 7.76
N GLU A 122 18.53 -18.43 8.80
CA GLU A 122 18.96 -19.34 9.87
C GLU A 122 19.31 -20.74 9.29
N MET A 123 18.53 -21.23 8.33
CA MET A 123 18.72 -22.54 7.71
C MET A 123 19.88 -22.54 6.71
N ASP A 124 20.23 -21.42 6.12
CA ASP A 124 21.21 -21.32 5.03
C ASP A 124 22.60 -21.87 5.43
N ALA A 125 23.01 -21.67 6.69
CA ALA A 125 24.28 -22.19 7.21
C ALA A 125 24.35 -23.73 7.22
N GLY A 126 23.20 -24.42 7.33
CA GLY A 126 23.08 -25.87 7.36
C GLY A 126 22.73 -26.52 6.02
N MET A 127 22.61 -25.74 4.94
CA MET A 127 22.23 -26.29 3.64
C MET A 127 23.32 -27.15 3.02
N PRO A 128 22.97 -28.27 2.34
CA PRO A 128 23.90 -29.13 1.67
C PRO A 128 24.75 -28.39 0.64
N GLN A 129 26.05 -28.74 0.62
CA GLN A 129 26.97 -28.21 -0.37
C GLN A 129 27.84 -29.30 -0.95
N LYS A 130 28.25 -29.18 -2.20
CA LYS A 130 29.13 -30.09 -2.92
C LYS A 130 30.19 -29.33 -3.68
N VAL A 131 31.43 -29.74 -3.56
CA VAL A 131 32.51 -29.24 -4.41
C VAL A 131 32.45 -29.97 -5.74
N LEU A 132 32.34 -29.24 -6.84
CA LEU A 132 32.34 -29.75 -8.20
C LEU A 132 33.78 -30.07 -8.65
N GLU A 133 33.92 -30.78 -9.79
CA GLU A 133 35.24 -31.20 -10.33
C GLU A 133 36.12 -29.99 -10.74
N ASP A 134 35.51 -28.87 -11.06
CA ASP A 134 36.18 -27.58 -11.38
C ASP A 134 36.60 -26.76 -10.14
N GLY A 135 36.35 -27.29 -8.93
CA GLY A 135 36.64 -26.63 -7.66
C GLY A 135 35.55 -25.63 -7.21
N THR A 136 34.48 -25.44 -7.98
CA THR A 136 33.36 -24.57 -7.61
C THR A 136 32.52 -25.23 -6.51
N VAL A 137 32.14 -24.46 -5.49
CA VAL A 137 31.25 -24.94 -4.44
C VAL A 137 29.79 -24.71 -4.87
N SER A 138 29.08 -25.77 -5.16
CA SER A 138 27.63 -25.75 -5.39
C SER A 138 26.90 -25.94 -4.06
N LYS A 139 26.06 -24.98 -3.69
CA LYS A 139 25.27 -24.96 -2.45
C LYS A 139 23.79 -24.91 -2.78
N VAL A 140 22.98 -25.67 -2.06
CA VAL A 140 21.53 -25.56 -2.13
C VAL A 140 21.11 -24.23 -1.48
N THR A 141 20.36 -23.42 -2.21
CA THR A 141 19.83 -22.14 -1.73
C THR A 141 18.31 -22.08 -1.87
N VAL A 142 17.64 -21.43 -0.94
CA VAL A 142 16.20 -21.15 -1.04
C VAL A 142 16.00 -19.77 -1.67
N VAL A 143 15.39 -19.75 -2.85
CA VAL A 143 15.15 -18.51 -3.61
C VAL A 143 13.66 -18.20 -3.57
N PRO A 144 13.23 -17.10 -2.91
CA PRO A 144 11.86 -16.64 -3.01
C PRO A 144 11.56 -16.17 -4.45
N PHE A 145 10.54 -16.75 -5.06
CA PHE A 145 10.13 -16.38 -6.42
C PHE A 145 8.81 -15.57 -6.46
N TYR A 146 8.05 -15.55 -5.36
CA TYR A 146 6.87 -14.72 -5.21
C TYR A 146 6.86 -14.12 -3.79
N ASP A 147 7.06 -12.81 -3.72
CA ASP A 147 7.20 -12.07 -2.47
C ASP A 147 6.53 -10.71 -2.58
N ARG A 148 5.50 -10.48 -1.78
CA ARG A 148 4.73 -9.23 -1.76
C ARG A 148 5.38 -8.10 -0.94
N THR A 149 6.53 -8.32 -0.33
CA THR A 149 7.19 -7.30 0.51
C THR A 149 7.43 -6.00 -0.24
N GLY A 150 7.91 -6.08 -1.49
CA GLY A 150 8.15 -4.92 -2.34
C GLY A 150 6.87 -4.11 -2.56
N LEU A 151 5.80 -4.75 -2.99
CA LEU A 151 4.50 -4.13 -3.22
C LEU A 151 3.93 -3.48 -1.95
N ILE A 152 3.99 -4.17 -0.80
CA ILE A 152 3.48 -3.65 0.47
C ILE A 152 4.28 -2.42 0.89
N LYS A 153 5.61 -2.48 0.84
CA LYS A 153 6.49 -1.36 1.20
C LYS A 153 6.33 -0.18 0.26
N GLU A 154 6.31 -0.40 -1.06
CA GLU A 154 6.10 0.66 -2.05
C GLU A 154 4.75 1.37 -1.82
N THR A 155 3.70 0.60 -1.59
CA THR A 155 2.37 1.15 -1.32
C THR A 155 2.35 2.02 -0.07
N ILE A 156 2.97 1.56 1.03
CA ILE A 156 3.06 2.32 2.27
C ILE A 156 3.94 3.56 2.07
N GLY A 157 5.09 3.42 1.43
CA GLY A 157 6.03 4.52 1.18
C GLY A 157 5.45 5.62 0.29
N THR A 158 4.75 5.25 -0.79
CA THR A 158 4.07 6.25 -1.65
C THR A 158 2.96 6.97 -0.91
N LEU A 159 2.22 6.29 -0.05
CA LEU A 159 1.16 6.91 0.73
C LEU A 159 1.71 7.82 1.84
N GLU A 160 2.82 7.45 2.49
CA GLU A 160 3.52 8.31 3.45
C GLU A 160 4.03 9.59 2.79
N SER A 161 4.62 9.48 1.60
CA SER A 161 5.03 10.62 0.80
C SER A 161 3.83 11.51 0.44
N ALA A 162 2.73 10.93 -0.03
CA ALA A 162 1.52 11.66 -0.37
C ALA A 162 0.91 12.41 0.82
N LEU A 163 0.86 11.77 2.01
CA LEU A 163 0.41 12.42 3.24
C LEU A 163 1.30 13.62 3.62
N THR A 164 2.61 13.45 3.49
CA THR A 164 3.57 14.52 3.77
C THR A 164 3.39 15.70 2.81
N GLU A 165 3.25 15.43 1.52
CA GLU A 165 3.00 16.44 0.50
C GLU A 165 1.67 17.17 0.72
N GLU A 166 0.61 16.44 1.08
CA GLU A 166 -0.70 17.02 1.41
C GLU A 166 -0.61 17.99 2.59
N VAL A 167 0.10 17.62 3.66
CA VAL A 167 0.35 18.49 4.81
C VAL A 167 1.12 19.74 4.39
N LEU A 168 2.14 19.62 3.54
CA LEU A 168 2.91 20.75 3.03
C LEU A 168 2.05 21.71 2.20
N ILE A 169 1.21 21.18 1.31
CA ILE A 169 0.25 21.97 0.53
C ILE A 169 -0.70 22.74 1.46
N CYS A 170 -1.27 22.06 2.45
CA CYS A 170 -2.13 22.68 3.45
C CYS A 170 -1.42 23.82 4.18
N ILE A 171 -0.17 23.63 4.58
CA ILE A 171 0.63 24.67 5.25
C ILE A 171 0.82 25.89 4.32
N ILE A 172 1.13 25.69 3.04
CA ILE A 172 1.26 26.78 2.06
C ILE A 172 -0.04 27.57 1.98
N VAL A 173 -1.15 26.89 1.79
CA VAL A 173 -2.48 27.51 1.67
C VAL A 173 -2.83 28.31 2.93
N ILE A 174 -2.63 27.72 4.11
CA ILE A 174 -2.88 28.37 5.39
C ILE A 174 -2.04 29.65 5.55
N ILE A 175 -0.73 29.59 5.21
CA ILE A 175 0.16 30.75 5.29
C ILE A 175 -0.29 31.87 4.36
N VAL A 176 -0.65 31.54 3.12
CA VAL A 176 -1.07 32.52 2.11
C VAL A 176 -2.42 33.15 2.44
N LEU A 177 -3.38 32.37 2.94
CA LEU A 177 -4.71 32.87 3.25
C LEU A 177 -4.74 33.70 4.54
N ILE A 178 -4.08 33.24 5.60
CA ILE A 178 -4.17 33.87 6.91
C ILE A 178 -3.16 35.04 7.06
N LEU A 179 -2.03 34.98 6.33
CA LEU A 179 -0.94 35.98 6.39
C LEU A 179 -0.43 36.26 7.82
N ASN A 180 -0.58 35.30 8.72
CA ASN A 180 -0.20 35.39 10.12
C ASN A 180 0.53 34.12 10.55
N LEU A 181 1.88 34.15 10.57
CA LEU A 181 2.71 32.99 10.87
C LEU A 181 2.40 32.31 12.21
N ARG A 182 1.94 33.06 13.24
CA ARG A 182 1.58 32.47 14.53
C ARG A 182 0.33 31.63 14.42
N ALA A 183 -0.69 32.17 13.74
CA ALA A 183 -1.93 31.46 13.47
C ALA A 183 -1.67 30.25 12.59
N SER A 184 -0.90 30.43 11.51
CA SER A 184 -0.53 29.33 10.61
C SER A 184 0.22 28.21 11.33
N PHE A 185 1.12 28.56 12.25
CA PHE A 185 1.85 27.57 13.06
C PHE A 185 0.92 26.78 14.00
N VAL A 186 -0.04 27.46 14.64
CA VAL A 186 -1.05 26.81 15.50
C VAL A 186 -1.84 25.77 14.71
N ILE A 187 -2.34 26.16 13.54
CA ILE A 187 -3.15 25.28 12.69
C ILE A 187 -2.30 24.13 12.14
N ALA A 188 -1.11 24.45 11.60
CA ALA A 188 -0.21 23.46 11.05
C ALA A 188 0.25 22.41 12.09
N SER A 189 0.45 22.82 13.35
CA SER A 189 0.83 21.90 14.43
C SER A 189 -0.28 20.91 14.81
N MET A 190 -1.54 21.27 14.53
CA MET A 190 -2.69 20.40 14.81
C MET A 190 -2.69 19.15 13.94
N LEU A 191 -2.24 19.24 12.67
CA LEU A 191 -2.25 18.14 11.72
C LEU A 191 -1.43 16.93 12.18
N PRO A 192 -0.12 17.07 12.45
CA PRO A 192 0.67 15.94 12.94
C PRO A 192 0.12 15.36 14.24
N LEU A 193 -0.36 16.21 15.16
CA LEU A 193 -0.94 15.76 16.43
C LEU A 193 -2.21 14.94 16.20
N ALA A 194 -3.09 15.34 15.28
CA ALA A 194 -4.31 14.61 14.96
C ALA A 194 -4.01 13.26 14.29
N VAL A 195 -3.05 13.22 13.36
CA VAL A 195 -2.60 11.98 12.70
C VAL A 195 -1.99 11.01 13.72
N LEU A 196 -1.08 11.49 14.57
CA LEU A 196 -0.47 10.66 15.62
C LEU A 196 -1.50 10.16 16.64
N SER A 197 -2.49 10.99 17.02
CA SER A 197 -3.59 10.58 17.88
C SER A 197 -4.43 9.51 17.21
N THR A 198 -4.66 9.61 15.91
CA THR A 198 -5.37 8.58 15.12
C THR A 198 -4.62 7.26 15.16
N PHE A 199 -3.31 7.23 14.96
CA PHE A 199 -2.51 6.01 15.07
C PHE A 199 -2.58 5.37 16.47
N ILE A 200 -2.59 6.19 17.54
CA ILE A 200 -2.77 5.69 18.91
C ILE A 200 -4.12 4.99 19.06
N ILE A 201 -5.20 5.58 18.54
CA ILE A 201 -6.54 5.00 18.60
C ILE A 201 -6.60 3.72 17.75
N MET A 202 -6.09 3.75 16.51
CA MET A 202 -6.02 2.58 15.62
C MET A 202 -5.36 1.39 16.31
N ARG A 203 -4.21 1.60 16.95
CA ARG A 203 -3.49 0.55 17.68
C ARG A 203 -4.34 -0.06 18.81
N ASN A 204 -5.05 0.79 19.58
CA ASN A 204 -5.88 0.32 20.70
C ASN A 204 -7.13 -0.44 20.23
N VAL A 205 -7.67 -0.09 19.07
CA VAL A 205 -8.88 -0.73 18.49
C VAL A 205 -8.51 -1.94 17.62
N GLY A 206 -7.22 -2.14 17.30
CA GLY A 206 -6.77 -3.25 16.47
C GLY A 206 -6.99 -3.04 14.97
N VAL A 207 -6.94 -1.79 14.51
CA VAL A 207 -7.00 -1.45 13.08
C VAL A 207 -5.57 -1.32 12.54
N ASP A 208 -5.20 -2.23 11.63
CA ASP A 208 -3.89 -2.21 11.00
C ASP A 208 -3.73 -1.03 10.02
N ALA A 209 -2.50 -0.50 9.92
CA ALA A 209 -2.14 0.54 8.97
C ALA A 209 -1.96 -0.08 7.56
N ASN A 210 -3.06 -0.33 6.87
CA ASN A 210 -3.07 -0.73 5.48
C ASN A 210 -3.40 0.47 4.55
N ILE A 211 -3.29 0.27 3.24
CA ILE A 211 -3.51 1.33 2.24
C ILE A 211 -4.88 2.00 2.42
N VAL A 212 -5.92 1.23 2.71
CA VAL A 212 -7.29 1.74 2.84
C VAL A 212 -7.45 2.55 4.13
N ALA A 213 -6.84 2.09 5.24
CA ALA A 213 -6.81 2.81 6.50
C ALA A 213 -6.06 4.15 6.38
N LEU A 214 -4.88 4.14 5.76
CA LEU A 214 -4.08 5.37 5.57
C LEU A 214 -4.76 6.34 4.59
N SER A 215 -5.43 5.84 3.54
CA SER A 215 -6.27 6.66 2.66
C SER A 215 -7.41 7.34 3.41
N GLY A 216 -7.97 6.68 4.45
CA GLY A 216 -8.96 7.30 5.33
C GLY A 216 -8.42 8.50 6.10
N ILE A 217 -7.15 8.45 6.52
CA ILE A 217 -6.46 9.59 7.14
C ILE A 217 -6.25 10.72 6.12
N ALA A 218 -5.75 10.39 4.91
CA ALA A 218 -5.57 11.37 3.85
C ALA A 218 -6.86 12.14 3.56
N ILE A 219 -7.97 11.45 3.35
CA ILE A 219 -9.28 12.09 3.12
C ILE A 219 -9.73 12.94 4.32
N ALA A 220 -9.30 12.61 5.54
CA ALA A 220 -9.65 13.37 6.74
C ALA A 220 -8.84 14.66 6.92
N ILE A 221 -7.61 14.74 6.37
CA ILE A 221 -6.69 15.89 6.56
C ILE A 221 -7.34 17.21 6.18
N GLY A 222 -8.02 17.27 5.04
CA GLY A 222 -8.73 18.48 4.62
C GLY A 222 -9.72 18.99 5.67
N VAL A 223 -10.57 18.08 6.19
CA VAL A 223 -11.55 18.44 7.24
C VAL A 223 -10.87 18.78 8.57
N MET A 224 -9.75 18.10 8.90
CA MET A 224 -8.97 18.44 10.10
C MET A 224 -8.40 19.85 10.02
N VAL A 225 -7.91 20.28 8.85
CA VAL A 225 -7.44 21.65 8.62
C VAL A 225 -8.57 22.65 8.80
N ASP A 226 -9.74 22.38 8.24
CA ASP A 226 -10.91 23.26 8.34
C ASP A 226 -11.30 23.52 9.80
N ILE A 227 -11.30 22.48 10.64
CA ILE A 227 -11.55 22.62 12.08
C ILE A 227 -10.54 23.60 12.71
N GLY A 228 -9.26 23.42 12.41
CA GLY A 228 -8.19 24.30 12.92
C GLY A 228 -8.33 25.73 12.43
N VAL A 229 -8.60 25.92 11.15
CA VAL A 229 -8.77 27.24 10.53
C VAL A 229 -9.95 27.99 11.15
N VAL A 230 -11.13 27.35 11.25
CA VAL A 230 -12.35 27.98 11.80
C VAL A 230 -12.14 28.43 13.25
N PHE A 231 -11.51 27.60 14.08
CA PHE A 231 -11.25 27.98 15.48
C PHE A 231 -10.25 29.13 15.60
N VAL A 232 -9.13 29.09 14.88
CA VAL A 232 -8.10 30.13 14.96
C VAL A 232 -8.60 31.44 14.33
N GLU A 233 -9.31 31.38 13.20
CA GLU A 233 -9.89 32.55 12.55
C GLU A 233 -10.91 33.24 13.46
N SER A 234 -11.79 32.48 14.13
CA SER A 234 -12.72 33.04 15.12
C SER A 234 -11.98 33.77 16.23
N VAL A 235 -10.88 33.21 16.76
CA VAL A 235 -10.08 33.89 17.78
C VAL A 235 -9.44 35.20 17.23
N ILE A 236 -8.85 35.17 16.03
CA ILE A 236 -8.25 36.34 15.40
C ILE A 236 -9.31 37.44 15.19
N ARG A 237 -10.46 37.05 14.65
CA ARG A 237 -11.60 37.97 14.44
C ARG A 237 -12.03 38.67 15.74
N HIS A 238 -12.15 37.91 16.85
CA HIS A 238 -12.46 38.49 18.15
C HIS A 238 -11.36 39.39 18.69
N MET A 239 -10.08 39.07 18.43
CA MET A 239 -8.95 39.95 18.81
C MET A 239 -8.93 41.25 18.02
N GLU A 240 -9.43 41.28 16.78
CA GLU A 240 -9.49 42.47 15.91
C GLU A 240 -10.68 43.39 16.22
N MET A 241 -11.70 42.90 16.96
CA MET A 241 -12.82 43.71 17.36
C MET A 241 -12.37 44.93 18.18
N PRO A 242 -12.95 46.13 17.96
CA PRO A 242 -12.55 47.35 18.66
C PRO A 242 -12.53 47.21 20.19
N GLU A 243 -13.49 46.48 20.73
CA GLU A 243 -13.67 46.23 22.17
C GLU A 243 -12.54 45.41 22.79
N ASN A 244 -11.90 44.54 22.00
CA ASN A 244 -10.90 43.56 22.44
C ASN A 244 -9.48 43.98 22.05
N LYS A 245 -9.32 45.14 21.42
CA LYS A 245 -8.04 45.60 20.87
C LYS A 245 -7.00 45.78 21.96
N GLY A 246 -5.94 44.94 21.92
CA GLY A 246 -4.85 44.96 22.90
C GLY A 246 -4.96 43.92 24.01
N ILE A 247 -6.07 43.18 24.10
CA ILE A 247 -6.21 42.04 25.04
C ILE A 247 -5.44 40.83 24.48
N ASN A 248 -4.27 40.54 25.10
CA ASN A 248 -3.43 39.44 24.67
C ASN A 248 -2.80 38.65 25.84
N LYS A 249 -3.21 38.94 27.09
CA LYS A 249 -2.68 38.26 28.30
C LYS A 249 -3.73 38.20 29.41
N GLY A 250 -3.50 37.22 30.31
CA GLY A 250 -4.28 37.06 31.54
C GLY A 250 -5.71 36.56 31.32
N LYS A 251 -6.51 36.63 32.39
CA LYS A 251 -7.93 36.17 32.37
C LYS A 251 -8.79 36.79 31.24
N PRO A 252 -8.65 38.08 30.89
CA PRO A 252 -9.42 38.64 29.79
C PRO A 252 -9.15 37.96 28.44
N PHE A 253 -7.89 37.58 28.18
CA PHE A 253 -7.54 36.90 26.95
C PHE A 253 -8.04 35.44 26.93
N VAL A 254 -8.00 34.76 28.07
CA VAL A 254 -8.62 33.42 28.21
C VAL A 254 -10.12 33.48 27.92
N ASN A 255 -10.82 34.47 28.49
CA ASN A 255 -12.25 34.64 28.28
C ASN A 255 -12.57 34.96 26.81
N LEU A 256 -11.71 35.74 26.14
CA LEU A 256 -11.86 36.06 24.70
C LEU A 256 -11.73 34.76 23.86
N ILE A 257 -10.70 33.97 24.11
CA ILE A 257 -10.50 32.68 23.40
C ILE A 257 -11.67 31.74 23.67
N HIS A 258 -12.11 31.60 24.91
CA HIS A 258 -13.27 30.79 25.27
C HIS A 258 -14.54 31.20 24.55
N LYS A 259 -14.83 32.51 24.50
CA LYS A 259 -15.99 33.07 23.80
C LYS A 259 -15.90 32.81 22.29
N ALA A 260 -14.73 33.08 21.68
CA ALA A 260 -14.50 32.88 20.25
C ALA A 260 -14.66 31.44 19.81
N ILE A 261 -14.12 30.50 20.57
CA ILE A 261 -14.21 29.06 20.27
C ILE A 261 -15.64 28.55 20.56
N GLY A 262 -16.24 28.99 21.66
CA GLY A 262 -17.62 28.62 22.01
C GLY A 262 -18.65 29.00 20.96
N GLU A 263 -18.46 30.14 20.27
CA GLU A 263 -19.35 30.60 19.20
C GLU A 263 -19.37 29.64 17.99
N VAL A 264 -18.23 29.05 17.62
CA VAL A 264 -18.11 28.20 16.44
C VAL A 264 -18.10 26.71 16.73
N SER A 265 -17.83 26.31 17.97
CA SER A 265 -17.67 24.90 18.36
C SER A 265 -18.92 24.05 18.08
N GLY A 266 -20.12 24.60 18.27
CA GLY A 266 -21.38 23.93 17.98
C GLY A 266 -21.55 23.62 16.50
N ALA A 267 -21.24 24.59 15.64
CA ALA A 267 -21.32 24.41 14.18
C ALA A 267 -20.27 23.39 13.69
N VAL A 268 -19.03 23.49 14.18
CA VAL A 268 -17.95 22.54 13.85
C VAL A 268 -18.30 21.13 14.31
N LEU A 269 -18.80 20.96 15.53
CA LEU A 269 -19.24 19.66 16.05
C LEU A 269 -20.36 19.07 15.19
N THR A 270 -21.36 19.88 14.83
CA THR A 270 -22.47 19.42 13.98
C THR A 270 -21.98 18.97 12.62
N GLY A 271 -21.10 19.74 11.96
CA GLY A 271 -20.51 19.38 10.68
C GLY A 271 -19.68 18.09 10.75
N MET A 272 -18.84 17.96 11.80
CA MET A 272 -18.07 16.75 12.03
C MET A 272 -18.98 15.53 12.28
N LEU A 273 -19.97 15.64 13.18
CA LEU A 273 -20.92 14.56 13.48
C LEU A 273 -21.70 14.16 12.23
N THR A 274 -22.14 15.11 11.41
CA THR A 274 -22.82 14.79 10.14
C THR A 274 -21.91 13.99 9.23
N THR A 275 -20.63 14.35 9.14
CA THR A 275 -19.65 13.59 8.35
C THR A 275 -19.44 12.17 8.92
N VAL A 276 -19.31 12.01 10.25
CA VAL A 276 -19.16 10.71 10.89
C VAL A 276 -20.41 9.84 10.69
N ILE A 277 -21.59 10.43 10.86
CA ILE A 277 -22.88 9.72 10.67
C ILE A 277 -23.05 9.25 9.22
N SER A 278 -22.56 10.02 8.24
CA SER A 278 -22.61 9.61 6.83
C SER A 278 -21.82 8.32 6.54
N PHE A 279 -20.91 7.91 7.42
CA PHE A 279 -20.16 6.65 7.32
C PHE A 279 -20.85 5.46 8.02
N ILE A 280 -21.95 5.66 8.74
CA ILE A 280 -22.69 4.55 9.38
C ILE A 280 -23.04 3.44 8.38
N PRO A 281 -23.52 3.72 7.14
CA PRO A 281 -23.78 2.67 6.17
C PRO A 281 -22.54 1.84 5.82
N VAL A 282 -21.34 2.45 5.82
CA VAL A 282 -20.07 1.75 5.57
C VAL A 282 -19.76 0.77 6.69
N PHE A 283 -20.06 1.10 7.95
CA PHE A 283 -19.92 0.17 9.08
C PHE A 283 -20.93 -0.99 9.06
N ALA A 284 -22.04 -0.81 8.34
CA ALA A 284 -23.04 -1.87 8.16
C ALA A 284 -22.77 -2.79 6.96
N MET A 285 -21.71 -2.51 6.17
CA MET A 285 -21.31 -3.37 5.06
C MET A 285 -20.82 -4.72 5.58
N GLU A 286 -21.23 -5.79 4.91
CA GLU A 286 -20.82 -7.16 5.22
C GLU A 286 -19.87 -7.71 4.12
N ALA A 287 -19.42 -8.96 4.29
CA ALA A 287 -18.61 -9.70 3.32
C ALA A 287 -17.31 -8.96 2.92
N GLN A 288 -16.95 -8.98 1.64
CA GLN A 288 -15.68 -8.41 1.13
C GLN A 288 -15.66 -6.89 1.18
N GLU A 289 -16.77 -6.24 0.87
CA GLU A 289 -16.93 -4.79 0.89
C GLU A 289 -16.69 -4.24 2.30
N GLY A 290 -17.27 -4.90 3.32
CA GLY A 290 -17.05 -4.55 4.72
C GLY A 290 -15.58 -4.65 5.11
N LYS A 291 -14.91 -5.76 4.76
CA LYS A 291 -13.47 -5.94 5.04
C LYS A 291 -12.58 -4.87 4.40
N MET A 292 -12.96 -4.39 3.22
CA MET A 292 -12.21 -3.35 2.51
C MET A 292 -12.46 -1.96 3.10
N PHE A 293 -13.71 -1.59 3.36
CA PHE A 293 -14.07 -0.21 3.69
C PHE A 293 -14.14 0.09 5.19
N HIS A 294 -14.29 -0.90 6.07
CA HIS A 294 -14.27 -0.68 7.52
C HIS A 294 -12.99 0.03 8.00
N PRO A 295 -11.75 -0.37 7.57
CA PRO A 295 -10.55 0.34 7.99
C PRO A 295 -10.57 1.83 7.62
N LEU A 296 -11.04 2.19 6.42
CA LEU A 296 -11.20 3.57 5.97
C LEU A 296 -12.21 4.34 6.85
N ALA A 297 -13.37 3.75 7.12
CA ALA A 297 -14.41 4.39 7.92
C ALA A 297 -13.94 4.61 9.37
N PHE A 298 -13.26 3.63 9.97
CA PHE A 298 -12.67 3.75 11.30
C PHE A 298 -11.62 4.86 11.34
N THR A 299 -10.64 4.83 10.45
CA THR A 299 -9.53 5.80 10.48
C THR A 299 -10.00 7.22 10.22
N LYS A 300 -10.90 7.42 9.26
CA LYS A 300 -11.50 8.75 9.01
C LYS A 300 -12.27 9.25 10.23
N THR A 301 -13.08 8.40 10.86
CA THR A 301 -13.82 8.74 12.07
C THR A 301 -12.89 9.09 13.23
N PHE A 302 -11.84 8.29 13.46
CA PHE A 302 -10.85 8.56 14.51
C PHE A 302 -10.08 9.85 14.25
N ALA A 303 -9.70 10.11 13.00
CA ALA A 303 -9.01 11.34 12.60
C ALA A 303 -9.85 12.59 12.87
N LEU A 304 -11.13 12.56 12.47
CA LEU A 304 -12.07 13.67 12.72
C LEU A 304 -12.32 13.87 14.23
N ALA A 305 -12.55 12.79 14.98
CA ALA A 305 -12.74 12.88 16.42
C ALA A 305 -11.49 13.43 17.13
N SER A 306 -10.30 12.95 16.75
CA SER A 306 -9.01 13.45 17.26
C SER A 306 -8.84 14.94 16.95
N ALA A 307 -9.10 15.35 15.71
CA ALA A 307 -8.99 16.75 15.29
C ALA A 307 -9.95 17.67 16.07
N PHE A 308 -11.17 17.24 16.28
CA PHE A 308 -12.13 18.01 17.08
C PHE A 308 -11.69 18.14 18.54
N ILE A 309 -11.30 17.05 19.18
CA ILE A 309 -10.81 17.07 20.57
C ILE A 309 -9.59 17.98 20.71
N LEU A 310 -8.62 17.85 19.80
CA LEU A 310 -7.42 18.70 19.78
C LEU A 310 -7.78 20.16 19.49
N GLY A 311 -8.73 20.40 18.60
CA GLY A 311 -9.24 21.74 18.27
C GLY A 311 -9.88 22.45 19.47
N VAL A 312 -10.63 21.71 20.30
CA VAL A 312 -11.30 22.28 21.48
C VAL A 312 -10.36 22.37 22.70
N VAL A 313 -9.42 21.42 22.86
CA VAL A 313 -8.58 21.32 24.07
C VAL A 313 -7.18 21.91 23.86
N VAL A 314 -6.49 21.48 22.81
CA VAL A 314 -5.07 21.83 22.61
C VAL A 314 -4.91 23.16 21.89
N LEU A 315 -5.71 23.40 20.84
CA LEU A 315 -5.58 24.59 20.01
C LEU A 315 -5.84 25.92 20.77
N PRO A 316 -6.82 26.02 21.68
CA PRO A 316 -6.99 27.23 22.52
C PRO A 316 -5.76 27.50 23.37
N THR A 317 -5.18 26.45 23.94
CA THR A 317 -3.98 26.54 24.79
C THR A 317 -2.76 26.99 24.00
N LEU A 318 -2.54 26.39 22.81
CA LEU A 318 -1.45 26.81 21.90
C LEU A 318 -1.66 28.25 21.41
N THR A 319 -2.89 28.62 21.08
CA THR A 319 -3.25 29.99 20.68
C THR A 319 -2.94 30.97 21.81
N TYR A 320 -3.39 30.67 23.03
CA TYR A 320 -3.06 31.51 24.19
C TYR A 320 -1.55 31.65 24.35
N PHE A 321 -0.81 30.54 24.33
CA PHE A 321 0.64 30.55 24.49
C PHE A 321 1.34 31.40 23.43
N LEU A 322 1.10 31.15 22.15
CA LEU A 322 1.78 31.82 21.04
C LEU A 322 1.40 33.32 20.89
N PHE A 323 0.15 33.67 21.17
CA PHE A 323 -0.30 35.06 21.07
C PHE A 323 0.01 35.87 22.33
N SER A 324 0.14 35.23 23.50
CA SER A 324 0.56 35.88 24.76
C SER A 324 2.05 36.17 24.86
N ILE A 325 2.88 35.49 24.06
CA ILE A 325 4.33 35.74 23.99
C ILE A 325 4.58 37.09 23.31
N ARG A 326 4.36 38.14 24.02
CA ARG A 326 4.88 39.46 23.71
C ARG A 326 5.90 39.84 24.78
N SER A 327 7.15 39.47 24.56
CA SER A 327 8.23 39.97 25.41
C SER A 327 8.41 41.45 25.20
N ASN A 328 8.11 42.25 26.23
CA ASN A 328 8.40 43.69 26.25
C ASN A 328 9.92 43.99 26.40
N SER A 329 10.69 42.97 26.74
CA SER A 329 12.15 43.08 26.85
C SER A 329 12.80 42.96 25.47
N ALA A 330 13.36 44.06 24.97
CA ALA A 330 14.14 44.08 23.73
C ALA A 330 15.33 43.11 23.77
N LEU A 331 15.92 42.91 24.96
CA LEU A 331 17.03 41.98 25.22
C LEU A 331 16.60 40.53 24.99
N LEU A 332 15.45 40.15 25.52
CA LEU A 332 14.93 38.76 25.41
C LEU A 332 14.55 38.42 23.96
N ARG A 333 13.96 39.37 23.21
CA ARG A 333 13.68 39.21 21.79
C ARG A 333 14.95 39.09 20.96
N LYS A 334 15.98 39.89 21.24
CA LYS A 334 17.29 39.76 20.57
C LYS A 334 17.94 38.41 20.90
N GLY A 335 17.92 38.00 22.18
CA GLY A 335 18.43 36.71 22.62
C GLY A 335 17.77 35.52 21.91
N LEU A 336 16.43 35.51 21.78
CA LEU A 336 15.69 34.49 21.03
C LEU A 336 16.08 34.46 19.56
N ASN A 337 16.26 35.63 18.91
CA ASN A 337 16.67 35.66 17.52
C ASN A 337 18.11 35.17 17.31
N TYR A 338 19.02 35.48 18.21
CA TYR A 338 20.38 34.89 18.21
C TYR A 338 20.33 33.38 18.40
N LEU A 339 19.46 32.89 19.29
CA LEU A 339 19.29 31.45 19.52
C LEU A 339 18.71 30.75 18.26
N LEU A 340 17.76 31.38 17.58
CA LEU A 340 17.23 30.89 16.28
C LEU A 340 18.34 30.81 15.21
N ILE A 341 19.17 31.84 15.09
CA ILE A 341 20.30 31.86 14.15
C ILE A 341 21.29 30.74 14.52
N MET A 342 21.68 30.65 15.79
CA MET A 342 22.61 29.64 16.25
C MET A 342 22.09 28.22 16.04
N ALA A 343 20.84 27.98 16.38
CA ALA A 343 20.19 26.68 16.12
C ALA A 343 20.12 26.37 14.61
N GLY A 344 19.76 27.35 13.78
CA GLY A 344 19.74 27.20 12.33
C GLY A 344 21.13 26.90 11.76
N VAL A 345 22.17 27.60 12.19
CA VAL A 345 23.55 27.34 11.76
C VAL A 345 24.05 25.95 12.21
N VAL A 346 23.77 25.55 13.45
CA VAL A 346 24.15 24.22 13.96
C VAL A 346 23.45 23.12 13.15
N LEU A 347 22.14 23.24 12.91
CA LEU A 347 21.38 22.28 12.10
C LEU A 347 21.85 22.27 10.64
N LEU A 348 22.26 23.41 10.10
CA LEU A 348 22.83 23.49 8.75
C LEU A 348 24.16 22.74 8.65
N ILE A 349 25.01 22.85 9.65
CA ILE A 349 26.30 22.16 9.68
C ILE A 349 26.12 20.65 9.87
N ILE A 350 25.17 20.22 10.70
CA ILE A 350 24.94 18.80 11.00
C ILE A 350 24.20 18.09 9.86
N TYR A 351 23.15 18.71 9.33
CA TYR A 351 22.21 18.05 8.40
C TYR A 351 22.22 18.63 6.99
N GLY A 352 22.89 19.77 6.74
CA GLY A 352 22.89 20.44 5.43
C GLY A 352 21.50 20.86 4.94
N SER A 353 20.51 20.95 5.83
CA SER A 353 19.09 21.02 5.46
C SER A 353 18.60 22.45 5.15
N VAL A 354 17.73 22.59 4.16
CA VAL A 354 17.13 23.87 3.74
C VAL A 354 16.30 24.55 4.86
N PRO A 355 15.55 23.85 5.74
CA PRO A 355 14.89 24.51 6.87
C PRO A 355 15.86 25.21 7.83
N ALA A 356 17.06 24.70 7.98
CA ALA A 356 18.08 25.32 8.80
C ALA A 356 18.50 26.69 8.23
N LEU A 357 18.59 26.83 6.89
CA LEU A 357 18.76 28.12 6.22
C LEU A 357 17.58 29.05 6.53
N GLY A 358 16.37 28.52 6.52
CA GLY A 358 15.17 29.32 6.81
C GLY A 358 15.13 29.84 8.25
N LEU A 359 15.43 29.00 9.23
CA LEU A 359 15.52 29.42 10.63
C LEU A 359 16.57 30.53 10.79
N THR A 360 17.72 30.37 10.16
CA THR A 360 18.80 31.37 10.16
C THR A 360 18.33 32.69 9.53
N ALA A 361 17.67 32.62 8.37
CA ALA A 361 17.19 33.79 7.63
C ALA A 361 16.07 34.52 8.39
N VAL A 362 15.12 33.82 9.00
CA VAL A 362 14.07 34.40 9.85
C VAL A 362 14.68 35.09 11.08
N GLY A 363 15.61 34.44 11.76
CA GLY A 363 16.31 35.03 12.90
C GLY A 363 17.07 36.30 12.51
N PHE A 364 17.76 36.28 11.37
CA PHE A 364 18.50 37.42 10.83
C PHE A 364 17.57 38.58 10.41
N ASN A 365 16.49 38.29 9.68
CA ASN A 365 15.49 39.29 9.32
C ASN A 365 14.86 39.93 10.56
N ASN A 366 14.55 39.17 11.60
CA ASN A 366 14.01 39.68 12.85
C ASN A 366 15.00 40.62 13.57
N LEU A 367 16.31 40.36 13.48
CA LEU A 367 17.33 41.30 14.01
C LEU A 367 17.41 42.56 13.15
N LEU A 368 17.35 42.46 11.83
CA LEU A 368 17.30 43.61 10.93
C LEU A 368 16.03 44.42 11.09
N ALA A 369 14.94 43.81 11.51
CA ALA A 369 13.63 44.49 11.71
C ALA A 369 13.71 45.68 12.69
N TYR A 370 14.69 45.68 13.60
CA TYR A 370 14.93 46.87 14.46
C TYR A 370 15.36 48.11 13.68
N ARG A 371 15.83 47.94 12.42
CA ARG A 371 16.18 49.05 11.51
C ARG A 371 15.06 49.48 10.57
N TRP A 372 14.00 48.67 10.41
CA TRP A 372 12.90 48.95 9.50
C TRP A 372 11.93 49.96 10.09
N LYS A 373 11.59 51.00 9.33
CA LYS A 373 10.58 51.99 9.74
C LYS A 373 9.17 51.40 9.88
N ASN A 374 8.88 50.30 9.16
CA ASN A 374 7.58 49.65 9.18
C ASN A 374 7.73 48.19 9.63
N PRO A 375 7.18 47.79 10.79
CA PRO A 375 7.30 46.42 11.32
C PRO A 375 6.58 45.36 10.45
N LYS A 376 5.62 45.74 9.62
CA LYS A 376 4.91 44.83 8.72
C LYS A 376 5.82 44.26 7.64
N ILE A 377 6.87 44.99 7.22
CA ILE A 377 7.81 44.53 6.19
C ILE A 377 8.53 43.26 6.66
N SER A 378 9.03 43.27 7.90
CA SER A 378 9.70 42.07 8.46
C SER A 378 8.78 40.83 8.53
N THR A 379 7.50 41.06 8.84
CA THR A 379 6.51 39.97 8.86
C THR A 379 6.31 39.37 7.46
N TYR A 380 6.15 40.20 6.43
CA TYR A 380 5.99 39.74 5.05
C TYR A 380 7.26 39.02 4.53
N ILE A 381 8.46 39.50 4.91
CA ILE A 381 9.71 38.80 4.58
C ILE A 381 9.75 37.41 5.23
N ASN A 382 9.38 37.29 6.51
CA ASN A 382 9.34 36.00 7.19
C ASN A 382 8.33 35.03 6.55
N ILE A 383 7.13 35.55 6.16
CA ILE A 383 6.15 34.77 5.42
C ILE A 383 6.75 34.29 4.09
N GLY A 384 7.42 35.17 3.34
CA GLY A 384 8.08 34.81 2.09
C GLY A 384 9.16 33.76 2.25
N ILE A 385 10.00 33.86 3.30
CA ILE A 385 11.02 32.85 3.59
C ILE A 385 10.38 31.49 3.90
N THR A 386 9.37 31.47 4.77
CA THR A 386 8.67 30.22 5.14
C THR A 386 8.01 29.60 3.93
N LEU A 387 7.34 30.41 3.11
CA LEU A 387 6.69 29.95 1.89
C LEU A 387 7.69 29.33 0.90
N LEU A 388 8.83 30.01 0.67
CA LEU A 388 9.88 29.51 -0.23
C LEU A 388 10.44 28.16 0.25
N ILE A 389 10.64 27.97 1.55
CA ILE A 389 11.12 26.71 2.11
C ILE A 389 10.08 25.60 1.90
N THR A 390 8.82 25.89 2.19
CA THR A 390 7.75 24.90 2.03
C THR A 390 7.58 24.52 0.56
N LEU A 391 7.64 25.51 -0.36
CA LEU A 391 7.63 25.27 -1.81
C LEU A 391 8.83 24.42 -2.28
N TYR A 392 10.01 24.68 -1.70
CA TYR A 392 11.19 23.86 -2.00
C TYR A 392 10.97 22.39 -1.64
N TYR A 393 10.52 22.10 -0.41
CA TYR A 393 10.25 20.72 0.02
C TYR A 393 9.15 20.05 -0.80
N LEU A 394 8.06 20.77 -1.06
CA LEU A 394 7.00 20.24 -1.91
C LEU A 394 7.51 19.93 -3.32
N SER A 395 8.35 20.81 -3.87
CA SER A 395 8.92 20.60 -5.20
C SER A 395 9.94 19.47 -5.25
N GLU A 396 10.73 19.29 -4.18
CA GLU A 396 11.68 18.20 -4.02
C GLU A 396 10.96 16.86 -3.85
N GLY A 397 9.85 16.84 -3.09
CA GLY A 397 8.99 15.67 -2.92
C GLY A 397 8.28 15.28 -4.21
N TRP A 398 7.66 16.22 -4.88
CA TRP A 398 6.74 15.96 -5.98
C TRP A 398 7.42 15.86 -7.36
N LEU A 399 8.41 16.73 -7.68
CA LEU A 399 9.10 16.84 -8.99
C LEU A 399 8.16 16.70 -10.21
N PRO A 400 7.12 17.52 -10.34
CA PRO A 400 6.08 17.33 -11.35
C PRO A 400 6.57 17.48 -12.80
N MET A 401 7.70 18.17 -13.02
CA MET A 401 8.32 18.31 -14.33
C MET A 401 9.45 17.29 -14.58
N GLY A 402 9.61 16.31 -13.68
CA GLY A 402 10.68 15.33 -13.74
C GLY A 402 12.00 15.80 -13.11
N PRO A 403 12.82 14.84 -12.66
CA PRO A 403 14.12 15.12 -12.05
C PRO A 403 15.14 15.70 -13.06
N GLU A 404 15.00 15.42 -14.35
CA GLU A 404 15.86 15.89 -15.42
C GLU A 404 15.85 17.41 -15.58
N ASN A 405 14.76 18.08 -15.25
CA ASN A 405 14.64 19.52 -15.36
C ASN A 405 15.27 20.28 -14.18
N GLY A 406 15.76 19.54 -13.15
CA GLY A 406 16.30 20.12 -11.92
C GLY A 406 15.25 20.76 -11.03
N ILE A 407 15.69 21.29 -9.89
CA ILE A 407 14.76 21.79 -8.85
C ILE A 407 14.08 23.12 -9.21
N THR A 408 14.76 24.01 -9.95
CA THR A 408 14.26 25.37 -10.22
C THR A 408 12.99 25.39 -11.09
N PRO A 409 12.92 24.70 -12.26
CA PRO A 409 11.66 24.60 -13.02
C PRO A 409 10.54 23.92 -12.22
N ASN A 410 10.87 22.92 -11.41
CA ASN A 410 9.89 22.25 -10.56
C ASN A 410 9.30 23.22 -9.50
N ILE A 411 10.13 24.03 -8.84
CA ILE A 411 9.65 25.08 -7.92
C ILE A 411 8.76 26.10 -8.66
N LEU A 412 9.15 26.54 -9.84
CA LEU A 412 8.36 27.51 -10.62
C LEU A 412 7.02 26.92 -11.04
N PHE A 413 6.98 25.65 -11.43
CA PHE A 413 5.74 24.97 -11.78
C PHE A 413 4.80 24.85 -10.56
N VAL A 414 5.32 24.36 -9.42
CA VAL A 414 4.55 24.23 -8.18
C VAL A 414 4.06 25.57 -7.69
N ALA A 415 4.94 26.58 -7.64
CA ALA A 415 4.58 27.94 -7.25
C ALA A 415 3.54 28.55 -8.21
N GLY A 416 3.70 28.34 -9.51
CA GLY A 416 2.74 28.77 -10.54
C GLY A 416 1.38 28.11 -10.38
N SER A 417 1.34 26.82 -10.16
CA SER A 417 0.10 26.07 -9.94
C SER A 417 -0.64 26.54 -8.70
N VAL A 418 0.08 26.69 -7.57
CA VAL A 418 -0.51 27.26 -6.33
C VAL A 418 -0.98 28.69 -6.55
N ALA A 419 -0.20 29.52 -7.24
CA ALA A 419 -0.57 30.90 -7.52
C ALA A 419 -1.82 31.00 -8.40
N VAL A 420 -1.97 30.16 -9.43
CA VAL A 420 -3.18 30.11 -10.27
C VAL A 420 -4.41 29.73 -9.46
N ILE A 421 -4.31 28.69 -8.63
CA ILE A 421 -5.41 28.26 -7.76
C ILE A 421 -5.79 29.41 -6.81
N MET A 422 -4.81 30.00 -6.13
CA MET A 422 -5.03 31.11 -5.22
C MET A 422 -5.61 32.35 -5.93
N PHE A 423 -5.18 32.63 -7.16
CA PHE A 423 -5.74 33.73 -7.96
C PHE A 423 -7.21 33.47 -8.29
N VAL A 424 -7.58 32.24 -8.67
CA VAL A 424 -8.99 31.89 -8.92
C VAL A 424 -9.84 32.08 -7.66
N PHE A 425 -9.34 31.66 -6.49
CA PHE A 425 -10.04 31.89 -5.23
C PHE A 425 -10.12 33.36 -4.87
N ALA A 426 -9.05 34.15 -5.04
CA ALA A 426 -9.05 35.59 -4.81
C ALA A 426 -10.05 36.29 -5.72
N LEU A 427 -10.15 35.89 -7.00
CA LEU A 427 -11.13 36.38 -7.95
C LEU A 427 -12.56 36.06 -7.49
N LEU A 428 -12.79 34.80 -7.05
CA LEU A 428 -14.08 34.38 -6.48
C LEU A 428 -14.47 35.21 -5.27
N VAL A 429 -13.57 35.44 -4.32
CA VAL A 429 -13.80 36.27 -3.13
C VAL A 429 -14.08 37.72 -3.52
N HIS A 430 -13.31 38.25 -4.49
CA HIS A 430 -13.51 39.63 -4.97
C HIS A 430 -14.89 39.85 -5.62
N PHE A 431 -15.34 38.88 -6.40
CA PHE A 431 -16.64 38.94 -7.07
C PHE A 431 -17.80 38.34 -6.27
N TYR A 432 -17.53 37.76 -5.09
CA TYR A 432 -18.49 37.00 -4.30
C TYR A 432 -19.78 37.76 -4.03
N GLU A 433 -19.68 38.98 -3.57
CA GLU A 433 -20.87 39.83 -3.26
C GLU A 433 -21.72 40.08 -4.51
N ARG A 434 -21.08 40.34 -5.66
CA ARG A 434 -21.76 40.56 -6.94
C ARG A 434 -22.43 39.29 -7.45
N ILE A 435 -21.74 38.17 -7.37
CA ILE A 435 -22.27 36.86 -7.75
C ILE A 435 -23.45 36.49 -6.86
N LEU A 436 -23.30 36.62 -5.54
CA LEU A 436 -24.36 36.32 -4.58
C LEU A 436 -25.61 37.17 -4.81
N ARG A 437 -25.44 38.48 -5.03
CA ARG A 437 -26.53 39.39 -5.33
C ARG A 437 -27.25 39.01 -6.61
N TRP A 438 -26.52 38.70 -7.67
CA TRP A 438 -27.09 38.22 -8.93
C TRP A 438 -27.85 36.88 -8.75
N CYS A 439 -27.33 35.93 -8.00
CA CYS A 439 -28.00 34.69 -7.70
C CYS A 439 -29.35 34.89 -6.98
N LEU A 440 -29.37 35.79 -5.98
CA LEU A 440 -30.56 36.06 -5.20
C LEU A 440 -31.62 36.83 -6.02
N GLU A 441 -31.20 37.79 -6.85
CA GLU A 441 -32.08 38.54 -7.73
C GLU A 441 -32.66 37.68 -8.87
N ASN A 442 -31.86 36.77 -9.43
CA ASN A 442 -32.24 35.92 -10.55
C ASN A 442 -32.43 34.44 -10.14
N ARG A 443 -33.13 34.22 -9.04
CA ARG A 443 -33.29 32.90 -8.42
C ARG A 443 -33.70 31.77 -9.39
N TRP A 444 -34.64 32.06 -10.30
CA TRP A 444 -35.10 31.05 -11.27
C TRP A 444 -34.06 30.73 -12.34
N LYS A 445 -33.30 31.72 -12.83
CA LYS A 445 -32.21 31.50 -13.76
C LYS A 445 -31.06 30.77 -13.08
N PHE A 446 -30.78 31.11 -11.80
CA PHE A 446 -29.75 30.42 -11.03
C PHE A 446 -30.14 28.95 -10.76
N MET A 447 -31.40 28.67 -10.38
CA MET A 447 -31.89 27.30 -10.14
C MET A 447 -31.82 26.38 -11.36
N SER A 448 -31.78 26.93 -12.58
CA SER A 448 -31.57 26.11 -13.78
C SER A 448 -30.18 25.46 -13.83
N ILE A 449 -29.16 26.06 -13.19
CA ILE A 449 -27.80 25.51 -13.17
C ILE A 449 -27.72 24.19 -12.35
N PRO A 450 -28.17 24.15 -11.07
CA PRO A 450 -28.23 22.90 -10.31
C PRO A 450 -29.10 21.83 -10.99
N LEU A 451 -30.25 22.25 -11.54
CA LEU A 451 -31.14 21.33 -12.24
C LEU A 451 -30.46 20.70 -13.47
N PHE A 452 -29.78 21.53 -14.28
CA PHE A 452 -28.99 21.01 -15.42
C PHE A 452 -27.88 20.08 -14.94
N THR A 453 -27.17 20.44 -13.88
CA THR A 453 -26.09 19.60 -13.31
C THR A 453 -26.64 18.23 -12.87
N ILE A 454 -27.80 18.20 -12.21
CA ILE A 454 -28.45 16.93 -11.80
C ILE A 454 -28.83 16.10 -13.02
N LEU A 455 -29.51 16.69 -14.01
CA LEU A 455 -29.95 15.99 -15.21
C LEU A 455 -28.76 15.48 -16.03
N PHE A 456 -27.73 16.30 -16.20
CA PHE A 456 -26.51 15.92 -16.91
C PHE A 456 -25.71 14.86 -16.14
N GLY A 457 -25.64 14.98 -14.82
CA GLY A 457 -25.04 13.96 -13.96
C GLY A 457 -25.75 12.59 -14.04
N LEU A 458 -27.08 12.60 -14.08
CA LEU A 458 -27.88 11.40 -14.29
C LEU A 458 -27.62 10.79 -15.67
N LEU A 459 -27.50 11.62 -16.71
CA LEU A 459 -27.18 11.18 -18.07
C LEU A 459 -25.80 10.49 -18.11
N ILE A 460 -24.79 11.07 -17.48
CA ILE A 460 -23.44 10.47 -17.40
C ILE A 460 -23.47 9.19 -16.58
N TRP A 461 -24.18 9.16 -15.46
CA TRP A 461 -24.21 8.01 -14.55
C TRP A 461 -24.94 6.82 -15.17
N LEU A 462 -26.17 7.02 -15.67
CA LEU A 462 -27.02 5.96 -16.20
C LEU A 462 -26.70 5.62 -17.66
N GLY A 463 -26.13 6.57 -18.40
CA GLY A 463 -25.96 6.50 -19.84
C GLY A 463 -27.20 6.94 -20.61
N PHE A 464 -27.01 7.28 -21.89
CA PHE A 464 -28.06 7.79 -22.76
C PHE A 464 -29.22 6.79 -22.94
N ASP A 465 -28.89 5.53 -23.15
CA ASP A 465 -29.89 4.47 -23.39
C ASP A 465 -30.84 4.22 -22.23
N LYS A 466 -30.33 4.29 -20.99
CA LYS A 466 -31.18 4.14 -19.78
C LYS A 466 -31.95 5.42 -19.48
N THR A 467 -31.33 6.59 -19.69
CA THR A 467 -31.95 7.89 -19.38
C THR A 467 -33.07 8.23 -20.35
N PHE A 468 -32.88 7.97 -21.65
CA PHE A 468 -33.84 8.31 -22.69
C PHE A 468 -34.52 7.09 -23.33
N GLY A 469 -34.25 5.88 -22.84
CA GLY A 469 -34.81 4.62 -23.37
C GLY A 469 -36.34 4.60 -23.40
N PHE A 470 -37.00 5.30 -22.48
CA PHE A 470 -38.45 5.45 -22.47
C PHE A 470 -38.99 6.15 -23.72
N LEU A 471 -38.24 7.09 -24.31
CA LEU A 471 -38.60 7.74 -25.57
C LEU A 471 -38.50 6.77 -26.75
N ALA A 472 -37.43 5.95 -26.74
CA ALA A 472 -37.28 4.92 -27.77
C ALA A 472 -38.41 3.87 -27.69
N THR A 473 -38.72 3.41 -26.47
CA THR A 473 -39.81 2.45 -26.24
C THR A 473 -41.17 3.05 -26.63
N GLY A 474 -41.41 4.33 -26.38
CA GLY A 474 -42.61 5.04 -26.83
C GLY A 474 -42.68 5.15 -28.35
N ALA A 475 -41.59 5.50 -29.03
CA ALA A 475 -41.52 5.57 -30.49
C ALA A 475 -41.68 4.18 -31.17
N GLU A 476 -41.09 3.14 -30.56
CA GLU A 476 -41.27 1.75 -31.00
C GLU A 476 -42.73 1.31 -30.87
N GLY A 477 -43.44 1.76 -29.81
CA GLY A 477 -44.88 1.51 -29.62
C GLY A 477 -45.78 2.19 -30.66
N VAL A 478 -45.36 3.31 -31.24
CA VAL A 478 -46.06 4.03 -32.32
C VAL A 478 -45.66 3.49 -33.73
N GLY A 479 -44.76 2.46 -33.79
CA GLY A 479 -44.38 1.79 -35.04
C GLY A 479 -42.99 2.13 -35.59
N TRP A 480 -42.22 3.02 -34.93
CA TRP A 480 -40.84 3.35 -35.33
C TRP A 480 -39.83 2.41 -34.71
N LYS A 481 -39.75 1.19 -35.20
CA LYS A 481 -38.88 0.11 -34.64
C LYS A 481 -37.39 0.31 -34.83
N THR A 482 -36.96 1.26 -35.66
CA THR A 482 -35.52 1.52 -35.95
C THR A 482 -34.95 2.73 -35.25
N VAL A 483 -35.64 3.31 -34.26
CA VAL A 483 -35.21 4.51 -33.53
C VAL A 483 -33.82 4.31 -32.93
N ARG A 484 -33.55 3.16 -32.30
CA ARG A 484 -32.24 2.85 -31.67
C ARG A 484 -31.13 2.62 -32.69
N GLN A 485 -31.44 2.42 -33.96
CA GLN A 485 -30.48 2.23 -35.05
C GLN A 485 -30.18 3.53 -35.80
N THR A 486 -30.83 4.63 -35.46
CA THR A 486 -30.53 5.93 -36.05
C THR A 486 -29.15 6.40 -35.64
N SER A 487 -28.44 7.06 -36.59
CA SER A 487 -27.09 7.56 -36.33
C SER A 487 -27.02 8.54 -35.14
N LEU A 488 -28.09 9.32 -34.91
CA LEU A 488 -28.20 10.21 -33.77
C LEU A 488 -28.28 9.44 -32.46
N TRP A 489 -29.08 8.38 -32.40
CA TRP A 489 -29.22 7.57 -31.20
C TRP A 489 -27.90 6.82 -30.88
N THR A 490 -27.30 6.18 -31.89
CA THR A 490 -26.04 5.45 -31.74
C THR A 490 -24.91 6.37 -31.30
N SER A 491 -24.77 7.54 -31.95
CA SER A 491 -23.73 8.52 -31.58
C SER A 491 -23.95 9.06 -30.16
N ALA A 492 -25.18 9.32 -29.74
CA ALA A 492 -25.46 9.77 -28.36
C ALA A 492 -25.21 8.65 -27.33
N SER A 493 -25.54 7.40 -27.66
CA SER A 493 -25.28 6.25 -26.79
C SER A 493 -23.79 5.93 -26.67
N GLU A 494 -23.01 6.07 -27.73
CA GLU A 494 -21.55 5.93 -27.72
C GLU A 494 -20.86 7.08 -26.98
N THR A 495 -21.40 8.30 -27.09
CA THR A 495 -20.86 9.48 -26.36
C THR A 495 -21.14 9.40 -24.86
N PHE A 496 -22.31 8.86 -24.48
CA PHE A 496 -22.74 8.72 -23.09
C PHE A 496 -23.09 7.24 -22.76
N PRO A 497 -22.08 6.36 -22.67
CA PRO A 497 -22.32 4.93 -22.42
C PRO A 497 -22.74 4.63 -20.98
N GLY A 498 -22.64 5.61 -20.09
CA GLY A 498 -22.76 5.43 -18.65
C GLY A 498 -21.42 5.15 -17.96
N ILE A 499 -21.41 5.21 -16.63
CA ILE A 499 -20.20 4.90 -15.86
C ILE A 499 -20.04 3.38 -15.81
N GLY A 500 -18.85 2.90 -16.18
CA GLY A 500 -18.46 1.49 -16.08
C GLY A 500 -18.52 1.01 -14.62
N GLN A 501 -18.90 -0.24 -14.44
CA GLN A 501 -18.94 -0.88 -13.13
C GLN A 501 -17.83 -1.91 -13.06
N GLU A 502 -16.84 -1.66 -12.21
CA GLU A 502 -15.74 -2.58 -11.92
C GLU A 502 -15.67 -2.83 -10.41
N PHE A 503 -15.26 -4.04 -10.04
CA PHE A 503 -15.15 -4.41 -8.63
C PHE A 503 -13.92 -3.75 -7.98
N MET A 504 -12.78 -3.80 -8.65
CA MET A 504 -11.52 -3.22 -8.17
C MET A 504 -10.74 -2.62 -9.34
N PRO A 505 -9.96 -1.54 -9.11
CA PRO A 505 -9.01 -1.06 -10.10
C PRO A 505 -7.95 -2.13 -10.39
N SER A 506 -7.35 -2.07 -11.57
CA SER A 506 -6.23 -2.95 -11.93
C SER A 506 -5.06 -2.74 -10.97
N LEU A 507 -4.55 -3.84 -10.41
CA LEU A 507 -3.39 -3.84 -9.53
C LEU A 507 -2.17 -4.35 -10.31
N ASN A 508 -1.10 -3.57 -10.33
CA ASN A 508 0.19 -3.99 -10.85
C ASN A 508 1.01 -4.59 -9.70
N GLU A 509 1.07 -5.92 -9.63
CA GLU A 509 1.80 -6.64 -8.58
C GLU A 509 3.29 -6.84 -8.90
N GLY A 510 3.77 -6.41 -10.06
CA GLY A 510 5.13 -6.71 -10.52
C GLY A 510 5.31 -8.14 -11.02
N SER A 511 4.21 -8.88 -11.15
CA SER A 511 4.19 -10.26 -11.62
C SER A 511 2.91 -10.57 -12.36
N PHE A 512 2.94 -11.56 -13.24
CA PHE A 512 1.75 -12.14 -13.84
C PHE A 512 1.86 -13.66 -13.93
N LEU A 513 0.73 -14.33 -14.02
CA LEU A 513 0.61 -15.76 -14.13
C LEU A 513 0.27 -16.13 -15.58
N LEU A 514 1.18 -16.85 -16.24
CA LEU A 514 0.96 -17.41 -17.58
C LEU A 514 0.53 -18.86 -17.44
N MET A 515 -0.63 -19.22 -17.94
CA MET A 515 -1.24 -20.53 -17.77
C MET A 515 -1.49 -21.25 -19.12
N PRO A 516 -0.45 -21.65 -19.85
CA PRO A 516 -0.65 -22.46 -21.05
C PRO A 516 -1.03 -23.90 -20.69
N THR A 517 -1.55 -24.63 -21.65
CA THR A 517 -1.85 -26.07 -21.52
C THR A 517 -1.12 -26.86 -22.59
N SER A 518 -0.56 -28.03 -22.24
CA SER A 518 -0.09 -28.97 -23.24
C SER A 518 -1.23 -29.74 -23.89
N MET A 519 -0.93 -30.46 -24.96
CA MET A 519 -1.91 -31.32 -25.61
C MET A 519 -2.42 -32.38 -24.62
N PRO A 520 -3.69 -32.76 -24.70
CA PRO A 520 -4.22 -33.88 -23.91
C PRO A 520 -3.36 -35.14 -24.07
N HIS A 521 -3.17 -35.85 -22.95
CA HIS A 521 -2.36 -37.06 -22.89
C HIS A 521 -0.84 -36.87 -23.07
N THR A 522 -0.32 -35.64 -23.04
CA THR A 522 1.13 -35.38 -23.01
C THR A 522 1.76 -36.03 -21.78
N GLY A 523 2.80 -36.81 -21.99
CA GLY A 523 3.53 -37.49 -20.91
C GLY A 523 4.38 -36.55 -20.06
N VAL A 524 4.84 -37.03 -18.91
CA VAL A 524 5.65 -36.28 -17.93
C VAL A 524 6.93 -35.73 -18.55
N GLU A 525 7.67 -36.54 -19.30
CA GLU A 525 8.95 -36.15 -19.91
C GLU A 525 8.76 -35.02 -20.95
N GLN A 526 7.69 -35.10 -21.75
CA GLN A 526 7.39 -34.05 -22.73
C GLN A 526 6.97 -32.76 -22.05
N ASN A 527 6.18 -32.82 -20.97
CA ASN A 527 5.79 -31.64 -20.20
C ASN A 527 7.01 -30.97 -19.55
N LEU A 528 7.95 -31.75 -19.05
CA LEU A 528 9.23 -31.20 -18.55
C LEU A 528 9.99 -30.44 -19.63
N LYS A 529 10.19 -31.02 -20.78
CA LYS A 529 10.87 -30.35 -21.92
C LYS A 529 10.15 -29.07 -22.37
N LEU A 530 8.81 -29.08 -22.32
CA LEU A 530 8.01 -27.92 -22.68
C LEU A 530 8.21 -26.76 -21.67
N ILE A 531 8.14 -27.05 -20.36
CA ILE A 531 8.29 -26.03 -19.35
C ILE A 531 9.72 -25.46 -19.32
N GLU A 532 10.75 -26.32 -19.40
CA GLU A 532 12.15 -25.88 -19.50
C GLU A 532 12.38 -24.94 -20.69
N THR A 533 11.79 -25.28 -21.85
CA THR A 533 11.91 -24.46 -23.04
C THR A 533 11.17 -23.15 -22.90
N LEU A 534 9.98 -23.17 -22.31
CA LEU A 534 9.15 -22.00 -22.08
C LEU A 534 9.85 -21.03 -21.11
N ASP A 535 10.26 -21.52 -19.94
CA ASP A 535 10.86 -20.70 -18.89
C ASP A 535 12.22 -20.13 -19.31
N ARG A 536 13.03 -20.90 -20.06
CA ARG A 536 14.28 -20.41 -20.64
C ARG A 536 14.05 -19.28 -21.63
N ARG A 537 12.99 -19.33 -22.44
CA ARG A 537 12.64 -18.24 -23.37
C ARG A 537 12.09 -17.04 -22.64
N LEU A 538 11.29 -17.23 -21.59
CA LEU A 538 10.81 -16.15 -20.75
C LEU A 538 11.95 -15.44 -20.01
N ALA A 539 12.88 -16.20 -19.43
CA ALA A 539 14.05 -15.65 -18.75
C ALA A 539 15.01 -14.89 -19.68
N ALA A 540 14.96 -15.16 -20.99
CA ALA A 540 15.75 -14.43 -21.98
C ALA A 540 15.17 -13.04 -22.33
N ILE A 541 13.94 -12.72 -21.90
CA ILE A 541 13.32 -11.41 -22.10
C ILE A 541 13.93 -10.42 -21.11
N PRO A 542 14.48 -9.28 -21.56
CA PRO A 542 15.21 -8.35 -20.69
C PRO A 542 14.38 -7.77 -19.54
N GLU A 543 13.09 -7.62 -19.73
CA GLU A 543 12.14 -7.09 -18.74
C GLU A 543 11.76 -8.11 -17.66
N VAL A 544 12.04 -9.40 -17.88
CA VAL A 544 11.78 -10.46 -16.91
C VAL A 544 12.92 -10.52 -15.90
N ASP A 545 12.56 -10.54 -14.63
CA ASP A 545 13.50 -10.73 -13.51
C ASP A 545 13.65 -12.20 -13.15
N VAL A 546 12.52 -12.89 -12.94
CA VAL A 546 12.47 -14.30 -12.60
C VAL A 546 11.28 -14.97 -13.29
N ALA A 547 11.51 -16.14 -13.87
CA ALA A 547 10.46 -17.01 -14.40
C ALA A 547 10.50 -18.36 -13.68
N VAL A 548 9.39 -18.74 -13.05
CA VAL A 548 9.23 -20.03 -12.37
C VAL A 548 7.95 -20.67 -12.84
N GLY A 549 8.09 -21.82 -13.47
CA GLY A 549 6.99 -22.58 -14.02
C GLY A 549 6.69 -23.84 -13.21
N LYS A 550 5.45 -24.01 -12.85
CA LYS A 550 4.89 -25.27 -12.32
C LYS A 550 4.10 -25.94 -13.43
N TRP A 551 4.24 -27.23 -13.60
CA TRP A 551 3.36 -28.02 -14.43
C TRP A 551 2.74 -29.17 -13.64
N GLY A 552 1.51 -29.51 -14.00
CA GLY A 552 0.79 -30.60 -13.42
C GLY A 552 0.36 -30.39 -11.97
N ARG A 553 0.11 -31.50 -11.29
CA ARG A 553 -0.53 -31.52 -9.98
C ARG A 553 0.47 -31.56 -8.84
N VAL A 554 0.29 -30.71 -7.85
CA VAL A 554 0.94 -30.82 -6.54
C VAL A 554 0.18 -31.83 -5.69
N ASN A 555 0.90 -32.57 -4.83
CA ASN A 555 0.28 -33.51 -3.88
C ASN A 555 -0.39 -32.77 -2.71
N SER A 556 -1.46 -32.05 -3.03
CA SER A 556 -2.25 -31.23 -2.11
C SER A 556 -3.73 -31.32 -2.48
N ALA A 557 -4.60 -31.29 -1.47
CA ALA A 557 -6.03 -31.21 -1.66
C ALA A 557 -6.51 -29.84 -2.22
N LEU A 558 -5.65 -28.82 -2.14
CA LEU A 558 -5.96 -27.45 -2.55
C LEU A 558 -5.63 -27.15 -4.02
N ASP A 559 -4.93 -28.06 -4.71
CA ASP A 559 -4.52 -27.88 -6.09
C ASP A 559 -5.22 -28.89 -7.02
N PRO A 560 -6.26 -28.48 -7.73
CA PRO A 560 -7.00 -29.35 -8.66
C PRO A 560 -6.37 -29.46 -10.06
N ALA A 561 -5.19 -28.86 -10.29
CA ALA A 561 -4.60 -28.74 -11.63
C ALA A 561 -4.41 -30.11 -12.30
N PRO A 562 -4.83 -30.27 -13.57
CA PRO A 562 -4.55 -31.47 -14.36
C PRO A 562 -3.09 -31.50 -14.81
N VAL A 563 -2.58 -32.68 -15.19
CA VAL A 563 -1.17 -32.90 -15.57
C VAL A 563 -0.73 -32.02 -16.76
N GLN A 564 -1.65 -31.64 -17.67
CA GLN A 564 -1.36 -30.82 -18.84
C GLN A 564 -1.35 -29.30 -18.57
N MET A 565 -1.67 -28.86 -17.35
CA MET A 565 -1.74 -27.44 -17.00
C MET A 565 -0.39 -26.94 -16.54
N PHE A 566 -0.02 -25.75 -17.05
CA PHE A 566 1.17 -25.03 -16.61
C PHE A 566 0.76 -23.74 -15.90
N GLU A 567 1.51 -23.38 -14.90
CA GLU A 567 1.35 -22.15 -14.13
C GLU A 567 2.72 -21.50 -13.98
N ASN A 568 3.03 -20.58 -14.87
CA ASN A 568 4.31 -19.89 -14.86
C ASN A 568 4.15 -18.52 -14.17
N THR A 569 4.77 -18.37 -13.02
CA THR A 569 4.89 -17.07 -12.35
C THR A 569 6.06 -16.31 -12.98
N ILE A 570 5.76 -15.17 -13.57
CA ILE A 570 6.73 -14.32 -14.25
C ILE A 570 6.80 -13.02 -13.49
N ASN A 571 7.93 -12.76 -12.84
CA ASN A 571 8.21 -11.48 -12.22
C ASN A 571 8.95 -10.61 -13.23
N TYR A 572 8.46 -9.43 -13.46
CA TYR A 572 9.16 -8.46 -14.29
C TYR A 572 9.87 -7.42 -13.41
N ARG A 573 10.89 -6.80 -13.98
CA ARG A 573 11.68 -5.80 -13.28
C ARG A 573 10.80 -4.59 -12.95
N PRO A 574 10.85 -4.10 -11.71
CA PRO A 574 10.04 -2.94 -11.32
C PRO A 574 10.49 -1.71 -12.12
N GLU A 575 9.51 -0.86 -12.44
CA GLU A 575 9.74 0.44 -13.09
C GLU A 575 10.58 1.37 -12.22
N TYR A 576 10.46 1.22 -10.89
CA TYR A 576 11.17 2.03 -9.90
C TYR A 576 12.01 1.14 -9.00
N ILE A 577 13.19 1.63 -8.62
CA ILE A 577 14.00 1.02 -7.55
C ILE A 577 13.56 1.66 -6.22
N LEU A 578 13.38 0.82 -5.21
CA LEU A 578 12.94 1.24 -3.89
C LEU A 578 14.12 1.20 -2.91
N ASP A 579 14.11 2.09 -1.92
CA ASP A 579 14.97 2.00 -0.75
C ASP A 579 14.47 0.95 0.25
N SER A 580 15.17 0.79 1.39
CA SER A 580 14.77 -0.17 2.44
C SER A 580 13.38 0.10 3.04
N ASP A 581 12.93 1.35 2.99
CA ASP A 581 11.68 1.82 3.59
C ASP A 581 10.52 1.84 2.59
N GLY A 582 10.81 1.57 1.29
CA GLY A 582 9.81 1.48 0.23
C GLY A 582 9.60 2.78 -0.56
N HIS A 583 10.44 3.79 -0.32
CA HIS A 583 10.39 5.02 -1.12
C HIS A 583 11.12 4.82 -2.44
N ARG A 584 10.61 5.45 -3.49
CA ARG A 584 11.23 5.42 -4.81
C ARG A 584 12.57 6.14 -4.80
N MET A 585 13.62 5.42 -5.16
CA MET A 585 14.95 6.00 -5.30
C MET A 585 15.00 6.93 -6.51
N ARG A 586 15.67 8.06 -6.35
CA ARG A 586 15.90 9.04 -7.41
C ARG A 586 17.35 9.03 -7.80
N PHE A 587 17.61 9.08 -9.09
CA PHE A 587 18.96 9.04 -9.64
C PHE A 587 19.41 10.43 -10.04
N LYS A 588 20.70 10.73 -9.84
CA LYS A 588 21.28 11.97 -10.32
C LYS A 588 21.29 12.03 -11.83
N VAL A 589 20.91 13.17 -12.37
CA VAL A 589 20.97 13.48 -13.78
C VAL A 589 21.93 14.66 -14.00
N ASN A 590 22.56 14.71 -15.17
CA ASN A 590 23.35 15.87 -15.58
C ASN A 590 22.45 16.99 -16.13
N SER A 591 23.05 18.12 -16.51
CA SER A 591 22.33 19.26 -17.09
C SER A 591 21.61 18.97 -18.42
N LYS A 592 21.85 17.81 -19.03
CA LYS A 592 21.20 17.36 -20.28
C LYS A 592 20.10 16.33 -20.02
N GLY A 593 19.82 16.00 -18.75
CA GLY A 593 18.82 15.00 -18.38
C GLY A 593 19.30 13.55 -18.47
N GLU A 594 20.61 13.31 -18.65
CA GLU A 594 21.17 11.97 -18.75
C GLU A 594 21.55 11.45 -17.37
N PHE A 595 21.22 10.18 -17.05
CA PHE A 595 21.53 9.57 -15.76
C PHE A 595 23.04 9.39 -15.58
N LEU A 596 23.52 9.69 -14.37
CA LEU A 596 24.93 9.56 -13.99
C LEU A 596 25.20 8.20 -13.35
N LEU A 597 26.30 7.56 -13.77
CA LEU A 597 26.75 6.29 -13.19
C LEU A 597 27.64 6.51 -11.96
N LYS A 598 27.67 5.55 -11.05
CA LYS A 598 28.62 5.52 -9.93
C LYS A 598 30.04 5.38 -10.48
N GLY A 599 30.84 6.42 -10.38
CA GLY A 599 32.18 6.49 -10.96
C GLY A 599 32.38 7.53 -12.06
N GLY A 600 31.33 8.32 -12.38
CA GLY A 600 31.49 9.53 -13.20
C GLY A 600 31.30 9.33 -14.70
N GLY A 601 30.47 8.42 -15.12
CA GLY A 601 30.04 8.28 -16.53
C GLY A 601 28.56 8.60 -16.71
N VAL A 602 28.15 8.80 -17.96
CA VAL A 602 26.73 8.93 -18.33
C VAL A 602 26.20 7.52 -18.66
N TYR A 603 25.01 7.21 -18.17
CA TYR A 603 24.33 5.95 -18.48
C TYR A 603 23.95 5.92 -19.98
N ASN A 604 24.36 4.85 -20.66
CA ASN A 604 23.94 4.59 -22.03
C ASN A 604 22.90 3.45 -22.03
N PRO A 605 21.68 3.69 -22.52
CA PRO A 605 20.66 2.64 -22.62
C PRO A 605 21.10 1.40 -23.42
N ALA A 606 22.08 1.53 -24.32
CA ALA A 606 22.63 0.41 -25.09
C ALA A 606 23.48 -0.57 -24.24
N ASP A 607 23.96 -0.14 -23.07
CA ASP A 607 24.80 -0.97 -22.18
C ASP A 607 23.99 -1.93 -21.30
N GLY A 608 22.68 -1.93 -21.45
CA GLY A 608 21.75 -2.82 -20.73
C GLY A 608 20.96 -2.12 -19.62
N PHE A 609 19.96 -2.83 -19.09
CA PHE A 609 18.94 -2.30 -18.16
C PHE A 609 19.40 -2.10 -16.71
N ARG A 610 20.67 -2.27 -16.38
CA ARG A 610 21.20 -2.04 -15.04
C ARG A 610 21.70 -0.61 -14.87
N ILE A 611 20.79 0.27 -14.42
CA ILE A 611 21.20 1.55 -13.85
C ILE A 611 21.80 1.28 -12.48
N ILE A 612 23.11 1.43 -12.34
CA ILE A 612 23.74 1.50 -11.02
C ILE A 612 23.81 3.00 -10.68
N PRO A 613 22.98 3.49 -9.75
CA PRO A 613 22.97 4.90 -9.43
C PRO A 613 24.30 5.33 -8.85
N ALA A 614 24.77 6.52 -9.25
CA ALA A 614 26.01 7.10 -8.72
C ALA A 614 25.88 7.40 -7.22
N ASP A 615 24.74 7.95 -6.81
CA ASP A 615 24.29 8.13 -5.45
C ASP A 615 22.75 8.23 -5.47
N SER A 616 22.10 7.65 -4.48
CA SER A 616 20.73 7.98 -4.16
C SER A 616 20.68 9.44 -3.67
N LEU A 617 19.78 10.20 -4.21
CA LEU A 617 19.48 11.54 -3.68
C LEU A 617 18.90 11.46 -2.30
#